data_b4173596b674df66fe1045a5350e79c9
#
_entry.id   b4173596b674df66fe1045a5350e79c9
#
_cell.length_a   1.000
_cell.length_b   1.000
_cell.length_c   1.000
_cell.angle_alpha   90.00
_cell.angle_beta   90.00
_cell.angle_gamma   90.00
#
_symmetry.space_group_name_H-M   'P 1'
#
loop_
_entity.id
_entity.type
_entity.pdbx_description
1 polymer ?
#
loop_
_entity_poly.entity_id
_entity_poly.type
_entity_poly.pdbx_seq_one_letter_code
_entity_poly.pdbx_strand_id
1 'polypeptide(L)'
;MDLDVIFLGTAASVPTARRGLPATLVRRGGEKLLFDCGEGTQRQLVRSVGMVEIDDVFLTHFHADHVLGLPGMLKTYGLQAREKPLRIHGPVGLERLFKVLGPVIGRLCFELRLTELDPGEELDGDGYKLAAFEVDHGVRALGYALVEDERPGRFDEARARELGVAPGPDFGRLQRGEAVGEVTPEQVLGEARRGRTVVIAGDGAPSETTRGAARRADLLVHEATFTEEDAQRARETRHSTARDAAEVAAQAEVGLLALTHVSSRYPVRELRAEATAVFEPTIVPRDFDSVVLPLPERGGPEHVRGDE
;
A
#
# COMPACT_ATOMS: atom_id res chain seq x y z
N MET A 1 3.90 -16.16 2.61
CA MET A 1 3.73 -15.37 1.37
C MET A 1 4.53 -14.09 1.54
N ASP A 2 5.30 -13.69 0.52
CA ASP A 2 6.12 -12.48 0.60
C ASP A 2 5.22 -11.25 0.45
N LEU A 3 5.58 -10.17 1.13
CA LEU A 3 4.92 -8.88 1.03
C LEU A 3 6.01 -7.80 1.04
N ASP A 4 6.04 -7.00 0.00
CA ASP A 4 6.92 -5.85 -0.10
C ASP A 4 6.24 -4.66 -0.79
N VAL A 5 6.72 -3.48 -0.46
CA VAL A 5 6.26 -2.20 -0.98
C VAL A 5 7.41 -1.52 -1.70
N ILE A 6 7.24 -1.23 -2.99
CA ILE A 6 8.25 -0.58 -3.83
C ILE A 6 7.78 0.83 -4.16
N PHE A 7 8.62 1.82 -3.93
CA PHE A 7 8.34 3.21 -4.22
C PHE A 7 8.79 3.52 -5.66
N LEU A 8 7.86 3.54 -6.60
CA LEU A 8 8.15 3.81 -8.00
C LEU A 8 8.30 5.31 -8.28
N GLY A 9 7.59 6.15 -7.53
CA GLY A 9 7.66 7.59 -7.64
C GLY A 9 7.31 8.25 -6.31
N THR A 10 8.13 9.18 -5.88
CA THR A 10 8.09 9.75 -4.52
C THR A 10 8.08 11.28 -4.49
N ALA A 11 8.02 11.96 -5.65
CA ALA A 11 7.91 13.42 -5.74
C ALA A 11 6.47 13.90 -5.52
N ALA A 12 6.34 15.11 -5.01
CA ALA A 12 5.09 15.87 -4.94
C ALA A 12 4.88 16.69 -6.22
N SER A 13 3.68 16.68 -6.79
CA SER A 13 3.18 17.56 -7.87
C SER A 13 4.06 17.69 -9.12
N VAL A 14 5.38 17.82 -8.98
CA VAL A 14 6.33 18.05 -10.07
C VAL A 14 7.46 17.04 -10.02
N PRO A 15 7.70 16.28 -11.09
CA PRO A 15 8.80 15.32 -11.11
C PRO A 15 10.16 16.03 -11.09
N THR A 16 11.17 15.34 -10.60
CA THR A 16 12.56 15.79 -10.65
C THR A 16 13.42 14.83 -11.47
N ALA A 17 14.69 15.15 -11.67
CA ALA A 17 15.61 14.21 -12.32
C ALA A 17 15.80 12.90 -11.52
N ARG A 18 15.48 12.91 -10.21
CA ARG A 18 15.73 11.79 -9.30
C ARG A 18 14.46 11.19 -8.70
N ARG A 19 13.31 11.86 -8.82
CA ARG A 19 12.03 11.43 -8.26
C ARG A 19 10.94 11.55 -9.29
N GLY A 20 10.26 10.46 -9.60
CA GLY A 20 9.04 10.41 -10.38
C GLY A 20 7.83 10.79 -9.54
N LEU A 21 6.70 11.00 -10.21
CA LEU A 21 5.42 11.32 -9.59
C LEU A 21 4.81 10.11 -8.87
N PRO A 22 3.82 10.33 -7.97
CA PRO A 22 3.34 9.31 -7.05
C PRO A 22 2.94 8.00 -7.71
N ALA A 23 3.60 6.95 -7.30
CA ALA A 23 3.27 5.57 -7.64
C ALA A 23 3.94 4.62 -6.65
N THR A 24 3.15 3.79 -6.00
CA THR A 24 3.62 2.80 -5.02
C THR A 24 3.12 1.41 -5.43
N LEU A 25 4.03 0.46 -5.58
CA LEU A 25 3.71 -0.91 -5.95
C LEU A 25 3.79 -1.82 -4.72
N VAL A 26 2.68 -2.43 -4.35
CA VAL A 26 2.65 -3.51 -3.36
C VAL A 26 2.67 -4.84 -4.08
N ARG A 27 3.63 -5.70 -3.73
CA ARG A 27 3.67 -7.08 -4.19
C ARG A 27 3.35 -8.00 -3.03
N ARG A 28 2.36 -8.88 -3.23
CA ARG A 28 1.96 -9.87 -2.26
C ARG A 28 1.87 -11.25 -2.93
N GLY A 29 2.86 -12.07 -2.69
CA GLY A 29 2.99 -13.34 -3.42
C GLY A 29 3.06 -13.10 -4.93
N GLY A 30 2.06 -13.56 -5.68
CA GLY A 30 1.96 -13.34 -7.13
C GLY A 30 1.25 -12.06 -7.54
N GLU A 31 0.50 -11.42 -6.64
CA GLU A 31 -0.30 -10.24 -6.92
C GLU A 31 0.52 -8.95 -6.92
N LYS A 32 0.11 -8.01 -7.74
CA LYS A 32 0.74 -6.69 -7.92
C LYS A 32 -0.32 -5.61 -7.90
N LEU A 33 -0.33 -4.84 -6.83
CA LEU A 33 -1.29 -3.79 -6.54
C LEU A 33 -0.58 -2.45 -6.67
N LEU A 34 -1.00 -1.62 -7.61
CA LEU A 34 -0.40 -0.30 -7.85
C LEU A 34 -1.29 0.78 -7.22
N PHE A 35 -0.71 1.58 -6.36
CA PHE A 35 -1.35 2.74 -5.74
C PHE A 35 -0.84 4.00 -6.41
N ASP A 36 -1.77 4.73 -7.02
CA ASP A 36 -1.55 5.84 -7.94
C ASP A 36 -0.71 5.48 -9.18
N CYS A 37 -0.84 6.30 -10.20
CA CYS A 37 -0.16 6.12 -11.46
C CYS A 37 0.16 7.51 -12.05
N GLY A 38 1.12 8.20 -11.43
CA GLY A 38 1.59 9.49 -11.88
C GLY A 38 2.29 9.42 -13.24
N GLU A 39 2.50 10.58 -13.87
CA GLU A 39 3.21 10.64 -15.14
C GLU A 39 4.58 9.97 -15.03
N GLY A 40 4.90 9.10 -15.97
CA GLY A 40 6.16 8.38 -16.00
C GLY A 40 6.19 7.06 -15.24
N THR A 41 5.11 6.67 -14.52
CA THR A 41 5.04 5.38 -13.79
C THR A 41 5.41 4.19 -14.67
N GLN A 42 4.96 4.16 -15.90
CA GLN A 42 5.36 3.12 -16.88
C GLN A 42 6.89 3.00 -17.02
N ARG A 43 7.59 4.13 -17.12
CA ARG A 43 9.06 4.15 -17.22
C ARG A 43 9.71 3.69 -15.91
N GLN A 44 9.13 4.08 -14.77
CA GLN A 44 9.59 3.66 -13.44
C GLN A 44 9.43 2.14 -13.25
N LEU A 45 8.30 1.56 -13.69
CA LEU A 45 8.12 0.11 -13.72
C LEU A 45 9.23 -0.59 -14.53
N VAL A 46 9.49 -0.12 -15.76
CA VAL A 46 10.53 -0.69 -16.63
C VAL A 46 11.91 -0.65 -15.97
N ARG A 47 12.24 0.44 -15.26
CA ARG A 47 13.53 0.61 -14.58
C ARG A 47 13.68 -0.22 -13.31
N SER A 48 12.57 -0.56 -12.63
CA SER A 48 12.56 -1.24 -11.34
C SER A 48 12.30 -2.74 -11.50
N VAL A 49 11.06 -3.10 -11.77
CA VAL A 49 10.58 -4.51 -11.78
C VAL A 49 10.29 -5.04 -13.19
N GLY A 50 10.57 -4.27 -14.20
CA GLY A 50 10.14 -4.52 -15.57
C GLY A 50 8.68 -4.11 -15.78
N MET A 51 8.20 -4.23 -17.03
CA MET A 51 6.79 -3.96 -17.34
C MET A 51 5.93 -5.18 -16.94
N VAL A 52 5.83 -5.40 -15.62
CA VAL A 52 5.03 -6.50 -15.05
C VAL A 52 3.53 -6.24 -15.24
N GLU A 53 2.74 -7.30 -15.33
CA GLU A 53 1.29 -7.17 -15.32
C GLU A 53 0.82 -6.76 -13.92
N ILE A 54 0.26 -5.57 -13.81
CA ILE A 54 -0.44 -5.11 -12.61
C ILE A 54 -1.82 -5.78 -12.59
N ASP A 55 -2.26 -6.25 -11.43
CA ASP A 55 -3.57 -6.89 -11.28
C ASP A 55 -4.64 -5.84 -10.97
N ASP A 56 -4.33 -4.91 -10.04
CA ASP A 56 -5.20 -3.81 -9.63
C ASP A 56 -4.46 -2.49 -9.56
N VAL A 57 -5.16 -1.41 -9.92
CA VAL A 57 -4.72 -0.03 -9.69
C VAL A 57 -5.69 0.63 -8.71
N PHE A 58 -5.17 1.24 -7.67
CA PHE A 58 -5.92 1.99 -6.68
C PHE A 58 -5.56 3.46 -6.76
N LEU A 59 -6.50 4.30 -7.17
CA LEU A 59 -6.29 5.73 -7.25
C LEU A 59 -6.75 6.38 -5.95
N THR A 60 -5.87 7.15 -5.34
CA THR A 60 -6.22 7.88 -4.10
C THR A 60 -7.15 9.05 -4.41
N HIS A 61 -6.87 9.80 -5.45
CA HIS A 61 -7.66 10.91 -5.96
C HIS A 61 -7.29 11.23 -7.42
N PHE A 62 -7.86 12.29 -8.01
CA PHE A 62 -7.70 12.53 -9.44
C PHE A 62 -6.87 13.77 -9.79
N HIS A 63 -5.95 14.20 -8.94
CA HIS A 63 -4.95 15.19 -9.35
C HIS A 63 -4.04 14.61 -10.45
N ALA A 64 -3.51 15.50 -11.27
CA ALA A 64 -2.76 15.14 -12.47
C ALA A 64 -1.55 14.25 -12.18
N ASP A 65 -0.84 14.55 -11.12
CA ASP A 65 0.36 13.82 -10.69
C ASP A 65 0.07 12.40 -10.15
N HIS A 66 -1.20 12.06 -9.88
CA HIS A 66 -1.62 10.73 -9.45
C HIS A 66 -2.23 9.88 -10.56
N VAL A 67 -2.63 10.46 -11.70
CA VAL A 67 -3.40 9.72 -12.72
C VAL A 67 -2.85 9.79 -14.14
N LEU A 68 -2.01 10.77 -14.49
CA LEU A 68 -1.60 10.99 -15.90
C LEU A 68 -0.67 9.91 -16.46
N GLY A 69 -0.14 9.01 -15.66
CA GLY A 69 0.59 7.83 -16.13
C GLY A 69 -0.30 6.73 -16.72
N LEU A 70 -1.60 6.71 -16.34
CA LEU A 70 -2.54 5.69 -16.78
C LEU A 70 -2.63 5.55 -18.30
N PRO A 71 -2.83 6.61 -19.10
CA PRO A 71 -2.95 6.47 -20.55
C PRO A 71 -1.74 5.78 -21.19
N GLY A 72 -0.54 6.16 -20.77
CA GLY A 72 0.70 5.56 -21.28
C GLY A 72 0.86 4.09 -20.87
N MET A 73 0.59 3.76 -19.63
CA MET A 73 0.66 2.40 -19.11
C MET A 73 -0.35 1.48 -19.82
N LEU A 74 -1.60 1.91 -19.94
CA LEU A 74 -2.67 1.15 -20.60
C LEU A 74 -2.36 0.89 -22.08
N LYS A 75 -1.82 1.88 -22.79
CA LYS A 75 -1.38 1.70 -24.18
C LYS A 75 -0.25 0.69 -24.30
N THR A 76 0.70 0.71 -23.39
CA THR A 76 1.79 -0.27 -23.40
C THR A 76 1.27 -1.67 -23.15
N TYR A 77 0.39 -1.88 -22.19
CA TYR A 77 -0.25 -3.18 -21.99
C TYR A 77 -1.03 -3.66 -23.22
N GLY A 78 -1.74 -2.75 -23.90
CA GLY A 78 -2.39 -3.08 -25.15
C GLY A 78 -1.42 -3.50 -26.27
N LEU A 79 -0.26 -2.84 -26.38
CA LEU A 79 0.79 -3.19 -27.36
C LEU A 79 1.50 -4.50 -27.02
N GLN A 80 1.57 -4.84 -25.73
CA GLN A 80 2.12 -6.13 -25.25
C GLN A 80 1.09 -7.26 -25.29
N ALA A 81 -0.08 -7.04 -25.91
CA ALA A 81 -1.14 -8.02 -26.05
C ALA A 81 -1.62 -8.61 -24.69
N ARG A 82 -1.75 -7.75 -23.68
CA ARG A 82 -2.35 -8.16 -22.41
C ARG A 82 -3.74 -8.76 -22.64
N GLU A 83 -4.01 -9.92 -22.05
CA GLU A 83 -5.29 -10.62 -22.15
C GLU A 83 -6.10 -10.49 -20.87
N LYS A 84 -5.41 -10.45 -19.69
CA LYS A 84 -6.08 -10.36 -18.40
C LYS A 84 -6.79 -9.02 -18.22
N PRO A 85 -8.00 -8.99 -17.65
CA PRO A 85 -8.63 -7.76 -17.22
C PRO A 85 -7.72 -6.96 -16.31
N LEU A 86 -7.78 -5.62 -16.38
CA LEU A 86 -7.19 -4.73 -15.40
C LEU A 86 -8.32 -4.10 -14.58
N ARG A 87 -8.25 -4.26 -13.27
CA ARG A 87 -9.17 -3.63 -12.34
C ARG A 87 -8.58 -2.28 -11.91
N ILE A 88 -9.41 -1.25 -11.93
CA ILE A 88 -9.03 0.09 -11.46
C ILE A 88 -10.08 0.57 -10.47
N HIS A 89 -9.63 0.88 -9.29
CA HIS A 89 -10.45 1.33 -8.17
C HIS A 89 -10.10 2.78 -7.84
N GLY A 90 -11.07 3.53 -7.36
CA GLY A 90 -10.84 4.92 -6.95
C GLY A 90 -12.10 5.56 -6.39
N PRO A 91 -12.00 6.82 -5.93
CA PRO A 91 -13.16 7.51 -5.41
C PRO A 91 -14.23 7.75 -6.48
N VAL A 92 -15.46 8.03 -6.06
CA VAL A 92 -16.56 8.39 -6.96
C VAL A 92 -16.14 9.55 -7.88
N GLY A 93 -16.35 9.37 -9.18
CA GLY A 93 -15.85 10.21 -10.28
C GLY A 93 -14.86 9.49 -11.19
N LEU A 94 -14.44 8.25 -10.84
CA LEU A 94 -13.54 7.42 -11.64
C LEU A 94 -14.07 7.16 -13.05
N GLU A 95 -15.34 6.77 -13.17
CA GLU A 95 -15.95 6.57 -14.49
C GLU A 95 -15.94 7.84 -15.34
N ARG A 96 -16.17 8.99 -14.71
CA ARG A 96 -16.11 10.30 -15.41
C ARG A 96 -14.69 10.59 -15.87
N LEU A 97 -13.67 10.33 -15.04
CA LEU A 97 -12.26 10.45 -15.42
C LEU A 97 -11.96 9.62 -16.67
N PHE A 98 -12.37 8.36 -16.70
CA PHE A 98 -12.14 7.48 -17.84
C PHE A 98 -12.92 7.88 -19.10
N LYS A 99 -14.09 8.48 -18.96
CA LYS A 99 -14.80 9.10 -20.10
C LYS A 99 -13.98 10.24 -20.72
N VAL A 100 -13.32 11.07 -19.90
CA VAL A 100 -12.46 12.17 -20.37
C VAL A 100 -11.16 11.63 -20.98
N LEU A 101 -10.54 10.65 -20.36
CA LEU A 101 -9.30 10.03 -20.86
C LEU A 101 -9.51 9.09 -22.06
N GLY A 102 -10.74 8.66 -22.29
CA GLY A 102 -11.09 7.71 -23.35
C GLY A 102 -10.54 8.05 -24.74
N PRO A 103 -10.68 9.29 -25.22
CA PRO A 103 -10.10 9.71 -26.52
C PRO A 103 -8.57 9.59 -26.59
N VAL A 104 -7.87 9.77 -25.46
CA VAL A 104 -6.40 9.64 -25.36
C VAL A 104 -5.98 8.17 -25.27
N ILE A 105 -6.67 7.40 -24.45
CA ILE A 105 -6.42 5.97 -24.26
C ILE A 105 -6.74 5.19 -25.54
N GLY A 106 -7.84 5.55 -26.22
CA GLY A 106 -8.32 4.83 -27.42
C GLY A 106 -8.71 3.39 -27.09
N ARG A 107 -8.79 2.55 -28.14
CA ARG A 107 -9.20 1.14 -27.99
C ARG A 107 -8.09 0.32 -27.34
N LEU A 108 -8.47 -0.49 -26.35
CA LEU A 108 -7.61 -1.51 -25.70
C LEU A 108 -8.03 -2.91 -26.19
N CYS A 109 -7.11 -3.86 -26.13
CA CYS A 109 -7.35 -5.27 -26.47
C CYS A 109 -7.75 -6.11 -25.25
N PHE A 110 -7.76 -5.52 -24.04
CA PHE A 110 -8.14 -6.17 -22.79
C PHE A 110 -9.28 -5.39 -22.10
N GLU A 111 -9.94 -6.04 -21.18
CA GLU A 111 -11.04 -5.46 -20.40
C GLU A 111 -10.51 -4.55 -19.30
N LEU A 112 -11.10 -3.35 -19.17
CA LEU A 112 -10.96 -2.50 -17.99
C LEU A 112 -12.21 -2.65 -17.11
N ARG A 113 -12.00 -2.93 -15.84
CA ARG A 113 -13.05 -2.94 -14.81
C ARG A 113 -12.85 -1.79 -13.89
N LEU A 114 -13.78 -0.84 -13.90
CA LEU A 114 -13.74 0.34 -13.04
C LEU A 114 -14.66 0.12 -11.86
N THR A 115 -14.17 0.39 -10.65
CA THR A 115 -14.95 0.31 -9.42
C THR A 115 -14.77 1.62 -8.65
N GLU A 116 -15.86 2.36 -8.49
CA GLU A 116 -15.89 3.52 -7.61
C GLU A 116 -16.08 3.05 -6.17
N LEU A 117 -15.33 3.61 -5.25
CA LEU A 117 -15.36 3.25 -3.83
C LEU A 117 -15.76 4.47 -2.99
N ASP A 118 -16.59 4.22 -2.00
CA ASP A 118 -16.85 5.14 -0.90
C ASP A 118 -15.98 4.78 0.33
N PRO A 119 -15.68 5.75 1.21
CA PRO A 119 -14.99 5.45 2.47
C PRO A 119 -15.72 4.39 3.29
N GLY A 120 -14.98 3.43 3.82
CA GLY A 120 -15.50 2.30 4.59
C GLY A 120 -15.81 1.06 3.76
N GLU A 121 -15.73 1.13 2.42
CA GLU A 121 -15.88 -0.05 1.58
C GLU A 121 -14.59 -0.90 1.59
N GLU A 122 -14.78 -2.21 1.53
CA GLU A 122 -13.72 -3.20 1.52
C GLU A 122 -13.78 -4.05 0.25
N LEU A 123 -12.63 -4.41 -0.25
CA LEU A 123 -12.45 -5.39 -1.33
C LEU A 123 -11.76 -6.63 -0.77
N ASP A 124 -12.33 -7.79 -1.02
CA ASP A 124 -11.73 -9.06 -0.63
C ASP A 124 -10.63 -9.48 -1.62
N GLY A 125 -9.45 -9.78 -1.10
CA GLY A 125 -8.34 -10.42 -1.80
C GLY A 125 -8.14 -11.87 -1.35
N ASP A 126 -7.13 -12.53 -1.87
CA ASP A 126 -6.76 -13.90 -1.44
C ASP A 126 -6.00 -13.86 -0.11
N GLY A 127 -6.72 -14.00 1.00
CA GLY A 127 -6.18 -13.97 2.37
C GLY A 127 -5.80 -12.55 2.84
N TYR A 128 -6.48 -11.53 2.35
CA TYR A 128 -6.42 -10.15 2.84
C TYR A 128 -7.68 -9.38 2.45
N LYS A 129 -7.88 -8.26 3.11
CA LYS A 129 -8.85 -7.24 2.72
C LYS A 129 -8.13 -5.94 2.40
N LEU A 130 -8.69 -5.18 1.46
CA LEU A 130 -8.26 -3.83 1.17
C LEU A 130 -9.43 -2.88 1.47
N ALA A 131 -9.27 -2.10 2.53
CA ALA A 131 -10.26 -1.15 2.99
C ALA A 131 -9.94 0.26 2.50
N ALA A 132 -10.93 0.95 1.93
CA ALA A 132 -10.83 2.36 1.57
C ALA A 132 -11.25 3.23 2.75
N PHE A 133 -10.52 4.31 3.02
CA PHE A 133 -10.87 5.28 4.07
C PHE A 133 -10.77 6.71 3.57
N GLU A 134 -11.51 7.61 4.19
CA GLU A 134 -11.52 9.03 3.83
C GLU A 134 -10.21 9.72 4.20
N VAL A 135 -9.71 10.57 3.29
CA VAL A 135 -8.56 11.44 3.52
C VAL A 135 -8.95 12.90 3.33
N ASP A 136 -8.53 13.78 4.23
CA ASP A 136 -8.83 15.22 4.17
C ASP A 136 -7.90 15.95 3.21
N HIS A 137 -8.28 16.06 1.94
CA HIS A 137 -7.45 16.68 0.90
C HIS A 137 -8.10 17.79 0.06
N GLY A 138 -9.26 18.28 0.40
CA GLY A 138 -9.89 19.35 -0.39
C GLY A 138 -10.62 18.91 -1.67
N VAL A 139 -10.32 17.73 -2.16
CA VAL A 139 -11.08 16.96 -3.16
C VAL A 139 -11.45 15.61 -2.56
N ARG A 140 -12.36 14.89 -3.20
CA ARG A 140 -12.65 13.51 -2.76
C ARG A 140 -11.39 12.66 -2.90
N ALA A 141 -10.87 12.17 -1.79
CA ALA A 141 -9.65 11.39 -1.71
C ALA A 141 -9.83 10.19 -0.79
N LEU A 142 -9.20 9.09 -1.15
CA LEU A 142 -9.18 7.83 -0.41
C LEU A 142 -7.73 7.46 -0.05
N GLY A 143 -7.56 6.97 1.16
CA GLY A 143 -6.43 6.13 1.53
C GLY A 143 -6.85 4.66 1.50
N TYR A 144 -5.89 3.77 1.52
CA TYR A 144 -6.10 2.34 1.43
C TYR A 144 -5.33 1.59 2.52
N ALA A 145 -6.00 0.66 3.19
CA ALA A 145 -5.39 -0.24 4.17
C ALA A 145 -5.47 -1.68 3.65
N LEU A 146 -4.33 -2.28 3.34
CA LEU A 146 -4.21 -3.71 3.08
C LEU A 146 -4.02 -4.42 4.42
N VAL A 147 -4.96 -5.27 4.80
CA VAL A 147 -4.95 -6.01 6.06
C VAL A 147 -5.00 -7.49 5.75
N GLU A 148 -3.92 -8.21 6.01
CA GLU A 148 -3.90 -9.66 5.85
C GLU A 148 -4.75 -10.36 6.91
N ASP A 149 -5.39 -11.45 6.53
CA ASP A 149 -6.16 -12.29 7.44
C ASP A 149 -5.30 -12.83 8.58
N GLU A 150 -5.93 -13.08 9.71
CA GLU A 150 -5.29 -13.81 10.79
C GLU A 150 -4.90 -15.22 10.34
N ARG A 151 -3.76 -15.65 10.83
CA ARG A 151 -3.22 -16.98 10.54
C ARG A 151 -3.42 -17.90 11.74
N PRO A 152 -3.65 -19.21 11.53
CA PRO A 152 -3.72 -20.16 12.62
C PRO A 152 -2.53 -20.05 13.57
N GLY A 153 -2.77 -20.27 14.83
CA GLY A 153 -1.75 -20.35 15.86
C GLY A 153 -0.66 -21.41 15.56
N ARG A 154 0.41 -21.41 16.33
CA ARG A 154 1.44 -22.41 16.19
C ARG A 154 0.86 -23.78 16.52
N PHE A 155 1.04 -24.75 15.64
CA PHE A 155 0.62 -26.12 15.86
C PHE A 155 1.52 -26.81 16.90
N ASP A 156 0.90 -27.38 17.93
CA ASP A 156 1.58 -28.18 18.95
C ASP A 156 1.55 -29.65 18.57
N GLU A 157 2.61 -30.08 17.90
CA GLU A 157 2.78 -31.47 17.45
C GLU A 157 2.83 -32.44 18.63
N ALA A 158 3.47 -32.05 19.74
CA ALA A 158 3.58 -32.92 20.92
C ALA A 158 2.20 -33.16 21.53
N ARG A 159 1.42 -32.09 21.67
CA ARG A 159 0.04 -32.15 22.18
C ARG A 159 -0.87 -32.98 21.27
N ALA A 160 -0.73 -32.83 19.95
CA ALA A 160 -1.52 -33.61 18.98
C ALA A 160 -1.23 -35.10 19.12
N ARG A 161 0.05 -35.48 19.29
CA ARG A 161 0.46 -36.89 19.54
C ARG A 161 -0.07 -37.43 20.87
N GLU A 162 -0.02 -36.65 21.94
CA GLU A 162 -0.59 -37.01 23.25
C GLU A 162 -2.09 -37.29 23.16
N LEU A 163 -2.81 -36.54 22.30
CA LEU A 163 -4.23 -36.75 22.03
C LEU A 163 -4.51 -37.89 21.04
N GLY A 164 -3.48 -38.64 20.63
CA GLY A 164 -3.62 -39.84 19.81
C GLY A 164 -3.64 -39.58 18.30
N VAL A 165 -3.34 -38.37 17.85
CA VAL A 165 -3.24 -38.06 16.41
C VAL A 165 -1.84 -38.38 15.92
N ALA A 166 -1.72 -39.31 14.97
CA ALA A 166 -0.43 -39.67 14.39
C ALA A 166 0.05 -38.60 13.40
N PRO A 167 1.37 -38.36 13.28
CA PRO A 167 1.93 -37.50 12.25
C PRO A 167 1.48 -37.92 10.85
N GLY A 168 1.01 -36.92 10.06
CA GLY A 168 0.54 -37.23 8.72
C GLY A 168 -0.52 -36.21 8.24
N PRO A 169 -1.37 -36.60 7.29
CA PRO A 169 -2.40 -35.71 6.73
C PRO A 169 -3.34 -35.09 7.78
N ASP A 170 -3.58 -35.78 8.88
CA ASP A 170 -4.47 -35.29 9.96
C ASP A 170 -3.88 -34.09 10.71
N PHE A 171 -2.55 -33.97 10.82
CA PHE A 171 -1.93 -32.75 11.32
C PHE A 171 -2.28 -31.54 10.42
N GLY A 172 -2.23 -31.75 9.11
CA GLY A 172 -2.63 -30.70 8.15
C GLY A 172 -4.11 -30.33 8.25
N ARG A 173 -4.98 -31.29 8.56
CA ARG A 173 -6.41 -31.02 8.80
C ARG A 173 -6.62 -30.15 10.03
N LEU A 174 -6.00 -30.51 11.15
CA LEU A 174 -6.03 -29.71 12.38
C LEU A 174 -5.48 -28.30 12.16
N GLN A 175 -4.38 -28.17 11.42
CA GLN A 175 -3.79 -26.86 11.07
C GLN A 175 -4.72 -25.99 10.21
N ARG A 176 -5.60 -26.59 9.42
CA ARG A 176 -6.61 -25.88 8.62
C ARG A 176 -7.92 -25.63 9.36
N GLY A 177 -7.99 -25.95 10.65
CA GLY A 177 -9.19 -25.73 11.45
C GLY A 177 -10.21 -26.88 11.39
N GLU A 178 -9.84 -28.06 10.87
CA GLU A 178 -10.71 -29.24 10.79
C GLU A 178 -10.46 -30.16 11.99
N ALA A 179 -11.52 -30.62 12.65
CA ALA A 179 -11.39 -31.61 13.72
C ALA A 179 -11.00 -32.99 13.16
N VAL A 180 -10.23 -33.77 13.94
CA VAL A 180 -9.83 -35.15 13.63
C VAL A 180 -10.28 -36.07 14.77
N GLY A 181 -11.32 -36.84 14.53
CA GLY A 181 -11.99 -37.62 15.56
C GLY A 181 -12.54 -36.70 16.66
N GLU A 182 -12.12 -36.92 17.91
CA GLU A 182 -12.50 -36.06 19.05
C GLU A 182 -11.52 -34.90 19.31
N VAL A 183 -10.44 -34.79 18.51
CA VAL A 183 -9.43 -33.73 18.67
C VAL A 183 -9.80 -32.54 17.84
N THR A 184 -9.96 -31.39 18.51
CA THR A 184 -10.30 -30.11 17.86
C THR A 184 -9.05 -29.25 17.65
N PRO A 185 -9.08 -28.31 16.66
CA PRO A 185 -7.97 -27.40 16.42
C PRO A 185 -7.53 -26.62 17.65
N GLU A 186 -8.47 -26.16 18.47
CA GLU A 186 -8.21 -25.35 19.67
C GLU A 186 -7.37 -26.08 20.72
N GLN A 187 -7.37 -27.42 20.71
CA GLN A 187 -6.59 -28.23 21.64
C GLN A 187 -5.10 -28.31 21.25
N VAL A 188 -4.78 -27.99 19.99
CA VAL A 188 -3.44 -28.20 19.38
C VAL A 188 -2.91 -26.96 18.63
N LEU A 189 -3.71 -25.91 18.49
CA LEU A 189 -3.28 -24.63 17.95
C LEU A 189 -3.12 -23.63 19.10
N GLY A 190 -2.04 -22.87 19.07
CA GLY A 190 -1.88 -21.70 19.93
C GLY A 190 -2.81 -20.55 19.50
N GLU A 191 -2.60 -19.36 20.09
CA GLU A 191 -3.34 -18.17 19.72
C GLU A 191 -3.15 -17.82 18.24
N ALA A 192 -4.23 -17.31 17.62
CA ALA A 192 -4.17 -16.83 16.25
C ALA A 192 -3.08 -15.74 16.09
N ARG A 193 -2.41 -15.75 14.96
CA ARG A 193 -1.32 -14.83 14.66
C ARG A 193 -1.83 -13.77 13.70
N ARG A 194 -1.68 -12.52 14.07
CA ARG A 194 -2.10 -11.40 13.22
C ARG A 194 -1.44 -11.45 11.84
N GLY A 195 -2.15 -11.01 10.84
CA GLY A 195 -1.60 -10.69 9.53
C GLY A 195 -0.79 -9.40 9.54
N ARG A 196 -0.18 -9.07 8.42
CA ARG A 196 0.52 -7.79 8.23
C ARG A 196 -0.47 -6.74 7.75
N THR A 197 -0.20 -5.47 8.10
CA THR A 197 -1.01 -4.34 7.68
C THR A 197 -0.14 -3.28 7.02
N VAL A 198 -0.51 -2.89 5.80
CA VAL A 198 0.12 -1.79 5.05
C VAL A 198 -0.93 -0.73 4.80
N VAL A 199 -0.64 0.50 5.19
CA VAL A 199 -1.52 1.65 4.96
C VAL A 199 -0.85 2.63 4.01
N ILE A 200 -1.57 3.02 2.96
CA ILE A 200 -1.18 4.05 1.99
C ILE A 200 -2.17 5.18 2.12
N ALA A 201 -1.76 6.26 2.77
CA ALA A 201 -2.65 7.36 3.10
C ALA A 201 -3.00 8.25 1.88
N GLY A 202 -2.12 8.32 0.87
CA GLY A 202 -2.26 9.31 -0.19
C GLY A 202 -1.97 10.73 0.32
N ASP A 203 -2.49 11.74 -0.40
CA ASP A 203 -2.31 13.15 -0.07
C ASP A 203 -3.40 13.62 0.86
N GLY A 204 -3.04 14.32 1.94
CA GLY A 204 -4.02 14.86 2.86
C GLY A 204 -3.44 15.45 4.15
N ALA A 205 -4.27 16.26 4.79
CA ALA A 205 -4.01 16.74 6.14
C ALA A 205 -4.15 15.60 7.17
N PRO A 206 -3.50 15.72 8.34
CA PRO A 206 -3.66 14.75 9.42
C PRO A 206 -5.12 14.61 9.84
N SER A 207 -5.63 13.39 9.91
CA SER A 207 -7.04 13.13 10.24
C SER A 207 -7.21 11.95 11.19
N GLU A 208 -8.36 11.90 11.89
CA GLU A 208 -8.71 10.77 12.74
C GLU A 208 -8.93 9.49 11.92
N THR A 209 -9.45 9.62 10.69
CA THR A 209 -9.65 8.48 9.80
C THR A 209 -8.33 7.84 9.41
N THR A 210 -7.32 8.66 9.05
CA THR A 210 -5.96 8.18 8.75
C THR A 210 -5.33 7.52 9.98
N ARG A 211 -5.44 8.13 11.17
CA ARG A 211 -4.93 7.52 12.41
C ARG A 211 -5.61 6.19 12.73
N GLY A 212 -6.93 6.15 12.56
CA GLY A 212 -7.71 4.93 12.78
C GLY A 212 -7.30 3.79 11.86
N ALA A 213 -7.17 4.07 10.55
CA ALA A 213 -6.75 3.12 9.54
C ALA A 213 -5.31 2.63 9.77
N ALA A 214 -4.41 3.52 10.22
CA ALA A 214 -3.01 3.22 10.47
C ALA A 214 -2.75 2.53 11.82
N ARG A 215 -3.77 2.34 12.66
CA ARG A 215 -3.58 1.80 14.01
C ARG A 215 -2.86 0.45 14.00
N ARG A 216 -1.66 0.41 14.60
CA ARG A 216 -0.76 -0.74 14.69
C ARG A 216 -0.41 -1.37 13.34
N ALA A 217 -0.45 -0.58 12.25
CA ALA A 217 0.02 -1.03 10.96
C ALA A 217 1.52 -1.34 11.00
N ASP A 218 1.96 -2.32 10.23
CA ASP A 218 3.38 -2.62 10.11
C ASP A 218 4.10 -1.54 9.31
N LEU A 219 3.44 -0.98 8.28
CA LEU A 219 3.94 0.13 7.47
C LEU A 219 2.84 1.16 7.22
N LEU A 220 3.15 2.42 7.49
CA LEU A 220 2.38 3.58 7.03
C LEU A 220 3.18 4.32 5.96
N VAL A 221 2.64 4.40 4.76
CA VAL A 221 3.10 5.28 3.68
C VAL A 221 2.26 6.55 3.75
N HIS A 222 2.91 7.68 4.05
CA HIS A 222 2.24 8.97 4.26
C HIS A 222 2.96 10.07 3.50
N GLU A 223 2.21 11.06 3.03
CA GLU A 223 2.82 12.23 2.43
C GLU A 223 3.62 13.06 3.44
N ALA A 224 4.60 13.81 2.93
CA ALA A 224 5.31 14.87 3.66
C ALA A 224 5.69 15.97 2.66
N THR A 225 4.67 16.66 2.17
CA THR A 225 4.83 17.70 1.14
C THR A 225 5.57 18.92 1.68
N PHE A 226 5.45 19.18 2.98
CA PHE A 226 5.99 20.36 3.64
C PHE A 226 6.88 20.01 4.83
N THR A 227 7.73 20.98 5.21
CA THR A 227 8.37 21.04 6.52
C THR A 227 7.50 21.87 7.48
N GLU A 228 7.80 21.80 8.78
CA GLU A 228 7.10 22.58 9.82
C GLU A 228 7.21 24.11 9.57
N GLU A 229 8.28 24.57 8.91
CA GLU A 229 8.43 25.97 8.52
C GLU A 229 7.26 26.47 7.67
N ASP A 230 6.70 25.60 6.81
CA ASP A 230 5.56 25.89 5.93
C ASP A 230 4.24 25.28 6.44
N ALA A 231 4.10 24.98 7.74
CA ALA A 231 2.91 24.33 8.32
C ALA A 231 1.60 25.10 8.04
N GLN A 232 1.64 26.42 7.95
CA GLN A 232 0.46 27.19 7.58
C GLN A 232 0.03 26.86 6.16
N ARG A 233 0.95 26.77 5.22
CA ARG A 233 0.69 26.41 3.84
C ARG A 233 0.19 24.98 3.71
N ALA A 234 0.77 24.05 4.48
CA ALA A 234 0.28 22.67 4.56
C ALA A 234 -1.22 22.64 4.90
N ARG A 235 -1.63 23.36 5.94
CA ARG A 235 -3.05 23.46 6.34
C ARG A 235 -3.92 24.10 5.25
N GLU A 236 -3.46 25.19 4.62
CA GLU A 236 -4.23 25.90 3.56
C GLU A 236 -4.45 25.03 2.33
N THR A 237 -3.48 24.18 1.99
CA THR A 237 -3.54 23.25 0.83
C THR A 237 -4.01 21.85 1.19
N ARG A 238 -4.32 21.58 2.46
CA ARG A 238 -4.72 20.29 3.00
C ARG A 238 -3.71 19.19 2.68
N HIS A 239 -2.47 19.48 3.00
CA HIS A 239 -1.34 18.55 3.00
C HIS A 239 -0.74 18.44 4.39
N SER A 240 0.25 17.57 4.53
CA SER A 240 0.95 17.34 5.80
C SER A 240 2.38 17.84 5.76
N THR A 241 2.87 18.25 6.92
CA THR A 241 4.30 18.37 7.19
C THR A 241 4.90 17.01 7.54
N ALA A 242 6.23 16.90 7.48
CA ALA A 242 6.93 15.69 7.93
C ALA A 242 6.66 15.40 9.42
N ARG A 243 6.53 16.46 10.23
CA ARG A 243 6.15 16.38 11.63
C ARG A 243 4.73 15.84 11.81
N ASP A 244 3.75 16.36 11.06
CA ASP A 244 2.36 15.90 11.11
C ASP A 244 2.27 14.39 10.81
N ALA A 245 2.94 13.93 9.75
CA ALA A 245 2.99 12.51 9.39
C ALA A 245 3.59 11.65 10.51
N ALA A 246 4.64 12.15 11.17
CA ALA A 246 5.27 11.45 12.29
C ALA A 246 4.38 11.42 13.55
N GLU A 247 3.60 12.48 13.81
CA GLU A 247 2.62 12.52 14.90
C GLU A 247 1.48 11.51 14.65
N VAL A 248 0.98 11.40 13.41
CA VAL A 248 0.03 10.36 13.01
C VAL A 248 0.61 8.97 13.26
N ALA A 249 1.85 8.71 12.82
CA ALA A 249 2.53 7.43 13.00
C ALA A 249 2.72 7.05 14.47
N ALA A 250 3.16 8.01 15.30
CA ALA A 250 3.35 7.80 16.73
C ALA A 250 2.04 7.50 17.46
N GLN A 251 0.97 8.28 17.17
CA GLN A 251 -0.35 8.09 17.78
C GLN A 251 -1.02 6.79 17.34
N ALA A 252 -0.76 6.35 16.10
CA ALA A 252 -1.27 5.10 15.57
C ALA A 252 -0.42 3.88 15.95
N GLU A 253 0.71 4.04 16.61
CA GLU A 253 1.64 2.96 17.02
C GLU A 253 2.11 2.10 15.82
N VAL A 254 2.43 2.74 14.67
CA VAL A 254 2.88 1.99 13.49
C VAL A 254 4.27 1.39 13.67
N GLY A 255 4.60 0.34 12.91
CA GLY A 255 5.94 -0.27 12.94
C GLY A 255 7.00 0.56 12.23
N LEU A 256 6.65 1.13 11.07
CA LEU A 256 7.54 1.96 10.24
C LEU A 256 6.73 3.03 9.52
N LEU A 257 7.25 4.27 9.50
CA LEU A 257 6.74 5.37 8.67
C LEU A 257 7.60 5.55 7.43
N ALA A 258 7.00 5.56 6.25
CA ALA A 258 7.64 5.92 4.99
C ALA A 258 7.05 7.23 4.47
N LEU A 259 7.86 8.28 4.41
CA LEU A 259 7.46 9.60 3.91
C LEU A 259 7.61 9.66 2.39
N THR A 260 6.52 9.94 1.70
CA THR A 260 6.47 10.12 0.24
C THR A 260 5.93 11.51 -0.13
N HIS A 261 5.65 11.73 -1.42
CA HIS A 261 5.12 13.01 -1.91
C HIS A 261 6.02 14.18 -1.48
N VAL A 262 7.33 14.01 -1.71
CA VAL A 262 8.36 14.94 -1.24
C VAL A 262 8.48 16.13 -2.19
N SER A 263 8.26 17.33 -1.69
CA SER A 263 8.48 18.55 -2.47
C SER A 263 9.96 18.79 -2.75
N SER A 264 10.28 19.22 -3.98
CA SER A 264 11.65 19.60 -4.36
C SER A 264 12.17 20.87 -3.66
N ARG A 265 11.31 21.56 -2.88
CA ARG A 265 11.68 22.74 -2.11
C ARG A 265 12.59 22.44 -0.95
N TYR A 266 12.47 21.26 -0.37
CA TYR A 266 13.17 20.91 0.87
C TYR A 266 14.21 19.82 0.65
N PRO A 267 15.39 19.96 1.28
CA PRO A 267 16.32 18.85 1.37
C PRO A 267 15.71 17.67 2.14
N VAL A 268 15.81 16.46 1.59
CA VAL A 268 15.27 15.25 2.24
C VAL A 268 15.73 15.07 3.70
N ARG A 269 16.96 15.51 4.01
CA ARG A 269 17.51 15.44 5.38
C ARG A 269 16.68 16.24 6.39
N GLU A 270 16.04 17.34 5.97
CA GLU A 270 15.22 18.20 6.83
C GLU A 270 13.90 17.51 7.16
N LEU A 271 13.18 17.01 6.15
CA LEU A 271 11.97 16.21 6.35
C LEU A 271 12.24 15.01 7.27
N ARG A 272 13.35 14.30 7.01
CA ARG A 272 13.73 13.17 7.85
C ARG A 272 14.02 13.58 9.29
N ALA A 273 14.77 14.67 9.49
CA ALA A 273 15.13 15.14 10.83
C ALA A 273 13.90 15.56 11.64
N GLU A 274 12.95 16.27 11.02
CA GLU A 274 11.69 16.65 11.66
C GLU A 274 10.88 15.41 12.08
N ALA A 275 10.69 14.46 11.17
CA ALA A 275 9.90 13.27 11.44
C ALA A 275 10.57 12.38 12.50
N THR A 276 11.87 12.11 12.40
CA THR A 276 12.58 11.24 13.36
C THR A 276 12.68 11.84 14.75
N ALA A 277 12.56 13.16 14.90
CA ALA A 277 12.47 13.81 16.21
C ALA A 277 11.16 13.47 16.95
N VAL A 278 10.10 13.05 16.23
CA VAL A 278 8.80 12.68 16.78
C VAL A 278 8.63 11.16 16.78
N PHE A 279 8.98 10.51 15.68
CA PHE A 279 8.85 9.08 15.48
C PHE A 279 10.11 8.51 14.81
N GLU A 280 10.98 7.85 15.61
CA GLU A 280 12.30 7.39 15.18
C GLU A 280 12.22 6.37 14.03
N PRO A 281 11.32 5.37 14.01
CA PRO A 281 11.20 4.42 12.90
C PRO A 281 10.62 5.09 11.63
N THR A 282 11.38 6.04 11.06
CA THR A 282 10.97 6.81 9.88
C THR A 282 12.03 6.74 8.78
N ILE A 283 11.55 6.48 7.54
CA ILE A 283 12.34 6.56 6.32
C ILE A 283 11.76 7.61 5.36
N VAL A 284 12.62 8.17 4.52
CA VAL A 284 12.22 8.95 3.34
C VAL A 284 12.76 8.20 2.12
N PRO A 285 12.01 7.27 1.55
CA PRO A 285 12.49 6.43 0.47
C PRO A 285 12.81 7.26 -0.79
N ARG A 286 13.72 6.75 -1.61
CA ARG A 286 13.96 7.19 -2.97
C ARG A 286 13.11 6.36 -3.92
N ASP A 287 13.02 6.81 -5.16
CA ASP A 287 12.48 5.94 -6.20
C ASP A 287 13.27 4.63 -6.26
N PHE A 288 12.56 3.53 -6.40
CA PHE A 288 13.03 2.15 -6.41
C PHE A 288 13.46 1.55 -5.06
N ASP A 289 13.55 2.34 -3.99
CA ASP A 289 13.64 1.77 -2.66
C ASP A 289 12.42 0.88 -2.38
N SER A 290 12.60 -0.13 -1.52
CA SER A 290 11.50 -0.99 -1.09
C SER A 290 11.49 -1.19 0.41
N VAL A 291 10.32 -1.58 0.93
CA VAL A 291 10.17 -2.07 2.30
C VAL A 291 9.68 -3.51 2.22
N VAL A 292 10.50 -4.43 2.72
CA VAL A 292 10.11 -5.83 2.88
C VAL A 292 9.42 -5.99 4.23
N LEU A 293 8.25 -6.62 4.23
CA LEU A 293 7.49 -6.89 5.44
C LEU A 293 7.54 -8.39 5.76
N PRO A 294 8.42 -8.84 6.64
CA PRO A 294 8.40 -10.22 7.10
C PRO A 294 7.13 -10.48 7.92
N LEU A 295 6.81 -11.75 8.15
CA LEU A 295 5.73 -12.09 9.08
C LEU A 295 6.08 -11.57 10.49
N PRO A 296 5.13 -11.05 11.28
CA PRO A 296 5.41 -10.37 12.55
C PRO A 296 6.29 -11.17 13.53
N GLU A 297 6.19 -12.50 13.50
CA GLU A 297 7.03 -13.38 14.32
C GLU A 297 8.48 -13.53 13.81
N ARG A 298 8.82 -12.99 12.66
CA ARG A 298 10.16 -13.05 12.04
C ARG A 298 10.92 -11.74 12.11
N GLY A 299 10.23 -10.64 12.46
CA GLY A 299 10.85 -9.33 12.56
C GLY A 299 9.92 -8.20 12.11
N GLY A 300 10.40 -6.98 12.20
CA GLY A 300 9.72 -5.78 11.70
C GLY A 300 10.00 -5.51 10.22
N PRO A 301 9.38 -4.43 9.66
CA PRO A 301 9.65 -3.97 8.30
C PRO A 301 11.12 -3.63 8.07
N GLU A 302 11.65 -3.99 6.90
CA GLU A 302 13.05 -3.76 6.52
C GLU A 302 13.12 -2.87 5.29
N HIS A 303 13.81 -1.73 5.40
CA HIS A 303 14.07 -0.83 4.27
C HIS A 303 15.24 -1.35 3.44
N VAL A 304 15.00 -1.58 2.16
CA VAL A 304 15.98 -2.03 1.18
C VAL A 304 16.15 -0.93 0.13
N ARG A 305 17.38 -0.49 -0.07
CA ARG A 305 17.68 0.51 -1.10
C ARG A 305 17.64 -0.11 -2.48
N GLY A 306 16.98 0.57 -3.40
CA GLY A 306 16.98 0.21 -4.81
C GLY A 306 18.30 0.53 -5.49
N ASP A 307 18.61 -0.18 -6.57
CA ASP A 307 19.74 0.15 -7.46
C ASP A 307 19.43 1.45 -8.23
N GLU A 308 20.41 2.36 -8.35
CA GLU A 308 20.29 3.65 -9.07
C GLU A 308 20.24 3.49 -10.60
#